data_2b844c9ac427eb0c92d9657ce3627800
#
_entry.id   2b844c9ac427eb0c92d9657ce3627800
#
_cell.length_a   1.000
_cell.length_b   1.000
_cell.length_c   1.000
_cell.angle_alpha   90.00
_cell.angle_beta   90.00
_cell.angle_gamma   90.00
#
_symmetry.space_group_name_H-M   'P 1'
#
loop_
_entity.id
_entity.type
_entity.pdbx_description
1 polymer ?
#
loop_
_entity_poly.entity_id
_entity_poly.type
_entity_poly.pdbx_seq_one_letter_code
_entity_poly.pdbx_strand_id
1 'polypeptide(L)'
;MNFKDKVAICSGAASGMGLLFAQNWAELYGNVVMCDVNETVLNEKVAEINSKGKGQAIGVVCDVRDYLSVCAATNKAVEKFGKIDVMANFAGGTAVRMQKVDREKYPEFPDVPIEVYDWGIDVNLKGPFYFAHAVLKHMRKQKSGLIINIGSITGAEGDGYGVDYPTSKAGLMFGLTKSIAQFGAKYGIRCVCVSPGPVLTRANMANMKTLLGRAAEPQEIIELCLFIASDKGQFINGENIMIDGGRNAMGRWN
;
A
#
# COMPACT_ATOMS: atom_id res chain seq x y z
N MET A 1 -18.57 -3.83 8.89
CA MET A 1 -18.21 -4.18 7.51
C MET A 1 -18.14 -5.70 7.40
N ASN A 2 -18.45 -6.28 6.25
CA ASN A 2 -18.34 -7.72 5.98
C ASN A 2 -17.82 -7.88 4.55
N PHE A 3 -16.76 -8.67 4.35
CA PHE A 3 -16.13 -8.90 3.05
C PHE A 3 -16.29 -10.36 2.58
N LYS A 4 -17.31 -11.05 3.10
CA LYS A 4 -17.62 -12.41 2.65
C LYS A 4 -17.67 -12.45 1.11
N ASP A 5 -17.07 -13.46 0.53
CA ASP A 5 -16.94 -13.65 -0.92
C ASP A 5 -16.15 -12.54 -1.68
N LYS A 6 -15.48 -11.63 -0.96
CA LYS A 6 -14.56 -10.65 -1.56
C LYS A 6 -13.13 -11.15 -1.49
N VAL A 7 -12.34 -10.81 -2.52
CA VAL A 7 -10.93 -11.20 -2.68
C VAL A 7 -10.06 -9.97 -2.75
N ALA A 8 -9.10 -9.85 -1.82
CA ALA A 8 -8.07 -8.83 -1.86
C ALA A 8 -6.72 -9.45 -2.23
N ILE A 9 -5.91 -8.70 -2.98
CA ILE A 9 -4.45 -8.89 -3.06
C ILE A 9 -3.82 -7.80 -2.22
N CYS A 10 -2.86 -8.16 -1.36
CA CYS A 10 -2.13 -7.22 -0.50
C CYS A 10 -0.63 -7.40 -0.69
N SER A 11 0.08 -6.36 -1.15
CA SER A 11 1.54 -6.37 -1.23
C SER A 11 2.18 -5.86 0.07
N GLY A 12 3.38 -6.37 0.41
CA GLY A 12 4.04 -6.07 1.69
C GLY A 12 3.29 -6.67 2.88
N ALA A 13 2.72 -7.86 2.69
CA ALA A 13 1.75 -8.44 3.61
C ALA A 13 2.36 -9.31 4.73
N ALA A 14 3.68 -9.53 4.74
CA ALA A 14 4.33 -10.30 5.82
C ALA A 14 4.54 -9.49 7.11
N SER A 15 4.40 -8.16 7.07
CA SER A 15 4.65 -7.30 8.24
C SER A 15 3.90 -5.97 8.19
N GLY A 16 3.95 -5.23 9.30
CA GLY A 16 3.47 -3.83 9.38
C GLY A 16 2.01 -3.64 8.97
N MET A 17 1.73 -2.56 8.26
CA MET A 17 0.36 -2.20 7.85
C MET A 17 -0.23 -3.17 6.84
N GLY A 18 0.58 -3.77 5.95
CA GLY A 18 0.09 -4.76 4.99
C GLY A 18 -0.39 -6.04 5.68
N LEU A 19 0.36 -6.53 6.67
CA LEU A 19 -0.08 -7.65 7.50
C LEU A 19 -1.37 -7.32 8.27
N LEU A 20 -1.41 -6.14 8.88
CA LEU A 20 -2.59 -5.70 9.63
C LEU A 20 -3.83 -5.59 8.73
N PHE A 21 -3.68 -5.10 7.50
CA PHE A 21 -4.76 -5.10 6.51
C PHE A 21 -5.23 -6.52 6.20
N ALA A 22 -4.32 -7.45 5.90
CA ALA A 22 -4.66 -8.84 5.60
C ALA A 22 -5.39 -9.53 6.76
N GLN A 23 -4.93 -9.31 7.99
CA GLN A 23 -5.57 -9.83 9.21
C GLN A 23 -7.00 -9.28 9.36
N ASN A 24 -7.19 -7.96 9.29
CA ASN A 24 -8.50 -7.34 9.43
C ASN A 24 -9.45 -7.74 8.29
N TRP A 25 -8.94 -7.87 7.05
CA TRP A 25 -9.71 -8.32 5.90
C TRP A 25 -10.26 -9.72 6.12
N ALA A 26 -9.41 -10.65 6.57
CA ALA A 26 -9.80 -12.02 6.86
C ALA A 26 -10.74 -12.13 8.09
N GLU A 27 -10.51 -11.31 9.13
CA GLU A 27 -11.40 -11.21 10.28
C GLU A 27 -12.83 -10.80 9.88
N LEU A 28 -12.97 -10.03 8.80
CA LEU A 28 -14.23 -9.59 8.20
C LEU A 28 -14.71 -10.54 7.09
N TYR A 29 -14.25 -11.80 7.11
CA TYR A 29 -14.63 -12.90 6.20
C TYR A 29 -14.16 -12.74 4.75
N GLY A 30 -13.27 -11.81 4.43
CA GLY A 30 -12.71 -11.67 3.10
C GLY A 30 -11.55 -12.65 2.85
N ASN A 31 -11.40 -13.11 1.61
CA ASN A 31 -10.24 -13.90 1.21
C ASN A 31 -9.08 -12.97 0.81
N VAL A 32 -7.84 -13.34 1.12
CA VAL A 32 -6.68 -12.50 0.84
C VAL A 32 -5.51 -13.27 0.25
N VAL A 33 -4.93 -12.72 -0.82
CA VAL A 33 -3.63 -13.15 -1.37
C VAL A 33 -2.57 -12.20 -0.80
N MET A 34 -1.74 -12.75 0.07
CA MET A 34 -0.66 -12.03 0.72
C MET A 34 0.62 -12.15 -0.11
N CYS A 35 1.16 -11.01 -0.55
CA CYS A 35 2.37 -10.93 -1.38
C CYS A 35 3.50 -10.29 -0.58
N ASP A 36 4.64 -10.96 -0.49
CA ASP A 36 5.86 -10.44 0.16
C ASP A 36 7.09 -11.16 -0.37
N VAL A 37 8.27 -10.58 -0.19
CA VAL A 37 9.56 -11.21 -0.54
C VAL A 37 10.07 -12.15 0.57
N ASN A 38 9.58 -12.01 1.79
CA ASN A 38 9.98 -12.82 2.93
C ASN A 38 9.09 -14.07 3.05
N GLU A 39 9.48 -15.14 2.36
CA GLU A 39 8.70 -16.38 2.29
C GLU A 39 8.43 -17.00 3.68
N THR A 40 9.43 -17.05 4.55
CA THR A 40 9.30 -17.68 5.88
C THR A 40 8.23 -16.97 6.71
N VAL A 41 8.35 -15.65 6.86
CA VAL A 41 7.39 -14.87 7.65
C VAL A 41 6.02 -14.87 6.98
N LEU A 42 5.97 -14.78 5.65
CA LEU A 42 4.72 -14.83 4.89
C LEU A 42 3.93 -16.10 5.20
N ASN A 43 4.58 -17.26 5.12
CA ASN A 43 3.93 -18.55 5.36
C ASN A 43 3.45 -18.70 6.81
N GLU A 44 4.25 -18.21 7.78
CA GLU A 44 3.85 -18.16 9.20
C GLU A 44 2.57 -17.33 9.38
N LYS A 45 2.52 -16.12 8.83
CA LYS A 45 1.37 -15.21 8.96
C LYS A 45 0.13 -15.71 8.23
N VAL A 46 0.28 -16.37 7.09
CA VAL A 46 -0.81 -17.07 6.40
C VAL A 46 -1.42 -18.16 7.30
N ALA A 47 -0.57 -18.98 7.93
CA ALA A 47 -1.05 -20.01 8.85
C ALA A 47 -1.79 -19.42 10.07
N GLU A 48 -1.26 -18.33 10.66
CA GLU A 48 -1.92 -17.61 11.77
C GLU A 48 -3.33 -17.10 11.37
N ILE A 49 -3.47 -16.50 10.18
CA ILE A 49 -4.77 -16.01 9.70
C ILE A 49 -5.73 -17.18 9.49
N ASN A 50 -5.29 -18.24 8.82
CA ASN A 50 -6.14 -19.39 8.51
C ASN A 50 -6.56 -20.17 9.77
N SER A 51 -5.77 -20.15 10.85
CA SER A 51 -6.14 -20.81 12.12
C SER A 51 -7.39 -20.21 12.77
N LYS A 52 -7.76 -18.97 12.42
CA LYS A 52 -8.94 -18.29 12.96
C LYS A 52 -10.26 -18.69 12.28
N GLY A 53 -10.20 -19.36 11.12
CA GLY A 53 -11.36 -19.97 10.45
C GLY A 53 -12.42 -19.00 9.91
N LYS A 54 -12.03 -17.72 9.62
CA LYS A 54 -12.94 -16.73 9.03
C LYS A 54 -12.72 -16.62 7.51
N GLY A 55 -12.00 -15.61 7.01
CA GLY A 55 -11.56 -15.56 5.63
C GLY A 55 -10.34 -16.44 5.38
N GLN A 56 -10.11 -16.85 4.13
CA GLN A 56 -8.96 -17.64 3.73
C GLN A 56 -7.81 -16.75 3.26
N ALA A 57 -6.59 -17.00 3.75
CA ALA A 57 -5.36 -16.40 3.26
C ALA A 57 -4.53 -17.39 2.44
N ILE A 58 -3.87 -16.93 1.39
CA ILE A 58 -2.77 -17.64 0.71
C ILE A 58 -1.57 -16.72 0.58
N GLY A 59 -0.36 -17.28 0.68
CA GLY A 59 0.90 -16.59 0.48
C GLY A 59 1.42 -16.76 -0.95
N VAL A 60 1.98 -15.70 -1.52
CA VAL A 60 2.71 -15.73 -2.78
C VAL A 60 3.99 -14.93 -2.61
N VAL A 61 5.15 -15.58 -2.78
CA VAL A 61 6.43 -14.88 -2.80
C VAL A 61 6.45 -13.97 -4.02
N CYS A 62 6.59 -12.65 -3.79
CA CYS A 62 6.45 -11.66 -4.84
C CYS A 62 7.37 -10.46 -4.60
N ASP A 63 8.31 -10.25 -5.51
CA ASP A 63 9.04 -8.98 -5.61
C ASP A 63 8.22 -8.02 -6.48
N VAL A 64 7.76 -6.94 -5.89
CA VAL A 64 6.95 -5.93 -6.58
C VAL A 64 7.70 -5.20 -7.71
N ARG A 65 9.03 -5.29 -7.73
CA ARG A 65 9.91 -4.72 -8.76
C ARG A 65 9.97 -5.58 -10.02
N ASP A 66 9.57 -6.85 -9.90
CA ASP A 66 9.51 -7.79 -11.02
C ASP A 66 8.07 -7.95 -11.53
N TYR A 67 7.83 -7.49 -12.75
CA TYR A 67 6.51 -7.57 -13.35
C TYR A 67 6.00 -9.01 -13.54
N LEU A 68 6.89 -9.98 -13.82
CA LEU A 68 6.49 -11.37 -13.98
C LEU A 68 6.06 -11.98 -12.64
N SER A 69 6.76 -11.64 -11.55
CA SER A 69 6.39 -12.00 -10.18
C SER A 69 5.01 -11.45 -9.81
N VAL A 70 4.75 -10.18 -10.14
CA VAL A 70 3.43 -9.54 -9.93
C VAL A 70 2.33 -10.22 -10.76
N CYS A 71 2.61 -10.58 -12.02
CA CYS A 71 1.66 -11.32 -12.84
C CYS A 71 1.34 -12.71 -12.26
N ALA A 72 2.36 -13.42 -11.77
CA ALA A 72 2.18 -14.72 -11.13
C ALA A 72 1.27 -14.63 -9.89
N ALA A 73 1.51 -13.63 -9.03
CA ALA A 73 0.66 -13.38 -7.85
C ALA A 73 -0.79 -13.05 -8.22
N THR A 74 -0.98 -12.22 -9.26
CA THR A 74 -2.31 -11.86 -9.77
C THR A 74 -3.05 -13.08 -10.34
N ASN A 75 -2.35 -13.89 -11.15
CA ASN A 75 -2.93 -15.11 -11.71
C ASN A 75 -3.28 -16.12 -10.63
N LYS A 76 -2.45 -16.25 -9.57
CA LYS A 76 -2.72 -17.13 -8.43
C LYS A 76 -3.99 -16.73 -7.68
N ALA A 77 -4.27 -15.44 -7.55
CA ALA A 77 -5.51 -14.94 -6.97
C ALA A 77 -6.73 -15.40 -7.78
N VAL A 78 -6.68 -15.25 -9.10
CA VAL A 78 -7.77 -15.66 -10.00
C VAL A 78 -7.92 -17.17 -10.04
N GLU A 79 -6.82 -17.91 -10.11
CA GLU A 79 -6.84 -19.39 -10.07
C GLU A 79 -7.51 -19.92 -8.79
N LYS A 80 -7.17 -19.34 -7.64
CA LYS A 80 -7.66 -19.82 -6.34
C LYS A 80 -9.07 -19.36 -6.02
N PHE A 81 -9.40 -18.10 -6.33
CA PHE A 81 -10.64 -17.46 -5.87
C PHE A 81 -11.57 -16.98 -6.99
N GLY A 82 -11.15 -17.09 -8.26
CA GLY A 82 -11.96 -16.75 -9.44
C GLY A 82 -12.06 -15.27 -9.77
N LYS A 83 -11.61 -14.37 -8.88
CA LYS A 83 -11.76 -12.92 -9.03
C LYS A 83 -10.76 -12.12 -8.19
N ILE A 84 -10.74 -10.79 -8.42
CA ILE A 84 -9.99 -9.82 -7.62
C ILE A 84 -10.91 -8.62 -7.39
N ASP A 85 -11.36 -8.41 -6.15
CA ASP A 85 -12.20 -7.26 -5.80
C ASP A 85 -11.36 -6.04 -5.38
N VAL A 86 -10.24 -6.28 -4.67
CA VAL A 86 -9.37 -5.22 -4.16
C VAL A 86 -7.89 -5.54 -4.42
N MET A 87 -7.13 -4.55 -4.89
CA MET A 87 -5.67 -4.54 -4.82
C MET A 87 -5.22 -3.47 -3.83
N ALA A 88 -4.49 -3.87 -2.78
CA ALA A 88 -3.97 -2.99 -1.74
C ALA A 88 -2.44 -2.95 -1.79
N ASN A 89 -1.88 -1.80 -2.18
CA ASN A 89 -0.44 -1.59 -2.38
C ASN A 89 0.23 -1.09 -1.10
N PHE A 90 0.62 -2.00 -0.18
CA PHE A 90 1.34 -1.65 1.06
C PHE A 90 2.85 -1.82 0.97
N ALA A 91 3.38 -2.59 0.01
CA ALA A 91 4.82 -2.73 -0.17
C ALA A 91 5.47 -1.36 -0.39
N GLY A 92 6.50 -1.05 0.39
CA GLY A 92 7.18 0.22 0.28
C GLY A 92 8.03 0.59 1.50
N GLY A 93 8.71 1.69 1.38
CA GLY A 93 9.54 2.28 2.44
C GLY A 93 10.64 3.16 1.86
N THR A 94 11.23 4.02 2.69
CA THR A 94 12.34 4.89 2.29
C THR A 94 13.56 4.06 1.94
N ALA A 95 14.11 4.21 0.73
CA ALA A 95 15.20 3.39 0.21
C ALA A 95 16.44 3.45 1.10
N VAL A 96 16.87 4.64 1.49
CA VAL A 96 18.04 4.83 2.36
C VAL A 96 17.96 4.07 3.68
N ARG A 97 16.74 3.89 4.22
CA ARG A 97 16.50 3.07 5.42
C ARG A 97 16.47 1.58 5.10
N MET A 98 15.76 1.19 4.04
CA MET A 98 15.59 -0.22 3.68
C MET A 98 16.91 -0.85 3.22
N GLN A 99 17.73 -0.08 2.52
CA GLN A 99 19.06 -0.48 2.06
C GLN A 99 20.15 -0.25 3.12
N LYS A 100 19.77 0.25 4.33
CA LYS A 100 20.69 0.51 5.45
C LYS A 100 21.88 1.39 5.04
N VAL A 101 21.59 2.48 4.32
CA VAL A 101 22.61 3.42 3.86
C VAL A 101 23.34 4.04 5.05
N ASP A 102 24.65 3.97 5.03
CA ASP A 102 25.53 4.59 6.03
C ASP A 102 25.60 6.10 5.81
N ARG A 103 25.01 6.86 6.71
CA ARG A 103 24.95 8.33 6.64
C ARG A 103 26.28 9.03 6.95
N GLU A 104 27.21 8.36 7.60
CA GLU A 104 28.56 8.93 7.81
C GLU A 104 29.36 8.87 6.51
N LYS A 105 29.17 7.78 5.75
CA LYS A 105 29.79 7.62 4.44
C LYS A 105 29.11 8.44 3.33
N TYR A 106 27.81 8.60 3.41
CA TYR A 106 26.97 9.28 2.41
C TYR A 106 26.11 10.35 3.10
N PRO A 107 26.71 11.51 3.48
CA PRO A 107 26.03 12.49 4.34
C PRO A 107 24.93 13.27 3.63
N GLU A 108 25.04 13.46 2.32
CA GLU A 108 24.11 14.27 1.54
C GLU A 108 23.45 13.48 0.40
N PHE A 109 22.34 14.01 -0.12
CA PHE A 109 21.61 13.39 -1.24
C PHE A 109 22.48 13.04 -2.45
N PRO A 110 23.37 13.94 -2.95
CA PRO A 110 24.19 13.64 -4.13
C PRO A 110 25.26 12.56 -3.90
N ASP A 111 25.57 12.25 -2.65
CA ASP A 111 26.61 11.26 -2.30
C ASP A 111 26.07 9.83 -2.32
N VAL A 112 24.75 9.67 -2.13
CA VAL A 112 24.10 8.35 -2.06
C VAL A 112 24.13 7.69 -3.45
N PRO A 113 24.57 6.42 -3.57
CA PRO A 113 24.56 5.70 -4.84
C PRO A 113 23.18 5.71 -5.51
N ILE A 114 23.16 5.96 -6.82
CA ILE A 114 21.90 6.10 -7.58
C ILE A 114 21.02 4.84 -7.51
N GLU A 115 21.62 3.67 -7.41
CA GLU A 115 20.96 2.38 -7.33
C GLU A 115 20.06 2.27 -6.07
N VAL A 116 20.38 3.00 -5.01
CA VAL A 116 19.53 3.09 -3.81
C VAL A 116 18.22 3.80 -4.14
N TYR A 117 18.30 4.91 -4.87
CA TYR A 117 17.12 5.67 -5.29
C TYR A 117 16.32 4.93 -6.36
N ASP A 118 16.97 4.27 -7.30
CA ASP A 118 16.32 3.40 -8.30
C ASP A 118 15.51 2.31 -7.61
N TRP A 119 16.09 1.65 -6.60
CA TRP A 119 15.36 0.69 -5.77
C TRP A 119 14.10 1.30 -5.14
N GLY A 120 14.22 2.53 -4.61
CA GLY A 120 13.10 3.24 -3.97
C GLY A 120 11.98 3.55 -4.95
N ILE A 121 12.30 4.03 -6.14
CA ILE A 121 11.34 4.28 -7.22
C ILE A 121 10.68 2.96 -7.67
N ASP A 122 11.48 1.92 -7.86
CA ASP A 122 10.99 0.62 -8.30
C ASP A 122 9.99 0.01 -7.33
N VAL A 123 10.26 0.06 -6.03
CA VAL A 123 9.35 -0.49 -5.01
C VAL A 123 8.13 0.41 -4.82
N ASN A 124 8.34 1.73 -4.60
CA ASN A 124 7.26 2.61 -4.13
C ASN A 124 6.36 3.14 -5.25
N LEU A 125 6.81 3.16 -6.51
CA LEU A 125 6.04 3.68 -7.65
C LEU A 125 5.80 2.61 -8.71
N LYS A 126 6.85 1.95 -9.22
CA LYS A 126 6.70 0.92 -10.26
C LYS A 126 5.97 -0.31 -9.75
N GLY A 127 6.19 -0.75 -8.51
CA GLY A 127 5.47 -1.86 -7.90
C GLY A 127 3.95 -1.68 -7.94
N PRO A 128 3.38 -0.59 -7.38
CA PRO A 128 1.97 -0.26 -7.52
C PRO A 128 1.50 -0.13 -8.97
N PHE A 129 2.31 0.44 -9.86
CA PHE A 129 2.01 0.51 -11.29
C PHE A 129 1.90 -0.91 -11.92
N TYR A 130 2.81 -1.81 -11.60
CA TYR A 130 2.79 -3.19 -12.09
C TYR A 130 1.57 -3.96 -11.59
N PHE A 131 1.25 -3.86 -10.30
CA PHE A 131 0.03 -4.46 -9.77
C PHE A 131 -1.22 -3.89 -10.43
N ALA A 132 -1.31 -2.56 -10.58
CA ALA A 132 -2.43 -1.94 -11.28
C ALA A 132 -2.57 -2.50 -12.70
N HIS A 133 -1.48 -2.54 -13.48
CA HIS A 133 -1.48 -3.06 -14.83
C HIS A 133 -1.94 -4.53 -14.90
N ALA A 134 -1.49 -5.37 -13.96
CA ALA A 134 -1.84 -6.79 -13.93
C ALA A 134 -3.31 -7.02 -13.53
N VAL A 135 -3.76 -6.41 -12.40
CA VAL A 135 -5.13 -6.63 -11.88
C VAL A 135 -6.20 -6.02 -12.78
N LEU A 136 -5.92 -4.91 -13.45
CA LEU A 136 -6.87 -4.24 -14.35
C LEU A 136 -7.29 -5.12 -15.53
N LYS A 137 -6.46 -6.08 -15.97
CA LYS A 137 -6.83 -7.06 -16.99
C LYS A 137 -8.01 -7.94 -16.55
N HIS A 138 -8.07 -8.26 -15.25
CA HIS A 138 -9.14 -9.07 -14.65
C HIS A 138 -10.32 -8.20 -14.23
N MET A 139 -10.09 -7.13 -13.50
CA MET A 139 -11.13 -6.20 -13.03
C MET A 139 -11.96 -5.61 -14.18
N ARG A 140 -11.32 -5.31 -15.33
CA ARG A 140 -12.02 -4.85 -16.54
C ARG A 140 -13.04 -5.88 -17.06
N LYS A 141 -12.69 -7.17 -17.03
CA LYS A 141 -13.60 -8.25 -17.43
C LYS A 141 -14.71 -8.45 -16.43
N GLN A 142 -14.41 -8.28 -15.13
CA GLN A 142 -15.38 -8.34 -14.03
C GLN A 142 -16.34 -7.14 -14.02
N LYS A 143 -15.98 -6.03 -14.65
CA LYS A 143 -16.66 -4.73 -14.58
C LYS A 143 -16.80 -4.21 -13.15
N SER A 144 -15.82 -4.49 -12.32
CA SER A 144 -15.74 -4.04 -10.92
C SER A 144 -14.33 -4.21 -10.39
N GLY A 145 -13.95 -3.38 -9.43
CA GLY A 145 -12.67 -3.49 -8.72
C GLY A 145 -12.31 -2.21 -7.98
N LEU A 146 -11.37 -2.35 -7.06
CA LEU A 146 -10.79 -1.22 -6.31
C LEU A 146 -9.28 -1.40 -6.23
N ILE A 147 -8.55 -0.32 -6.49
CA ILE A 147 -7.11 -0.25 -6.19
C ILE A 147 -6.92 0.78 -5.08
N ILE A 148 -6.28 0.38 -3.98
CA ILE A 148 -5.88 1.25 -2.88
C ILE A 148 -4.37 1.40 -2.93
N ASN A 149 -3.90 2.61 -3.17
CA ASN A 149 -2.49 2.97 -3.08
C ASN A 149 -2.20 3.57 -1.71
N ILE A 150 -1.03 3.26 -1.13
CA ILE A 150 -0.57 3.89 0.10
C ILE A 150 0.43 4.98 -0.25
N GLY A 151 -0.03 6.22 -0.15
CA GLY A 151 0.77 7.42 -0.28
C GLY A 151 1.58 7.72 0.99
N SER A 152 1.87 8.99 1.21
CA SER A 152 2.51 9.49 2.44
C SER A 152 2.39 11.01 2.51
N ILE A 153 2.31 11.57 3.71
CA ILE A 153 2.49 13.01 3.94
C ILE A 153 3.80 13.52 3.31
N THR A 154 4.85 12.69 3.29
CA THR A 154 6.14 13.03 2.71
C THR A 154 6.04 13.36 1.21
N GLY A 155 5.07 12.79 0.48
CA GLY A 155 4.80 13.15 -0.92
C GLY A 155 4.30 14.60 -1.11
N ALA A 156 3.82 15.24 -0.04
CA ALA A 156 3.45 16.66 -0.03
C ALA A 156 4.53 17.54 0.62
N GLU A 157 5.27 17.03 1.62
CA GLU A 157 6.29 17.78 2.36
C GLU A 157 7.68 17.75 1.69
N GLY A 158 8.01 16.66 0.99
CA GLY A 158 9.37 16.38 0.53
C GLY A 158 10.26 15.78 1.62
N ASP A 159 11.47 15.38 1.23
CA ASP A 159 12.58 14.93 2.09
C ASP A 159 13.89 15.22 1.35
N GLY A 160 14.76 16.03 1.94
CA GLY A 160 16.01 16.48 1.30
C GLY A 160 17.09 15.40 1.21
N TYR A 161 16.90 14.23 1.81
CA TYR A 161 17.85 13.11 1.78
C TYR A 161 17.27 11.86 1.08
N GLY A 162 16.11 11.39 1.48
CA GLY A 162 15.44 10.25 0.88
C GLY A 162 14.53 10.66 -0.27
N VAL A 163 15.07 11.33 -1.29
CA VAL A 163 14.32 12.01 -2.38
C VAL A 163 13.46 11.06 -3.22
N ASP A 164 13.84 9.79 -3.34
CA ASP A 164 13.09 8.74 -4.04
C ASP A 164 11.68 8.53 -3.45
N TYR A 165 11.61 8.55 -2.12
CA TYR A 165 10.36 8.24 -1.41
C TYR A 165 9.29 9.32 -1.60
N PRO A 166 9.53 10.61 -1.31
CA PRO A 166 8.55 11.67 -1.58
C PRO A 166 8.17 11.75 -3.07
N THR A 167 9.14 11.59 -3.98
CA THR A 167 8.90 11.59 -5.42
C THR A 167 7.93 10.47 -5.82
N SER A 168 8.20 9.24 -5.37
CA SER A 168 7.33 8.09 -5.62
C SER A 168 5.95 8.28 -5.04
N LYS A 169 5.85 8.76 -3.79
CA LYS A 169 4.57 8.94 -3.11
C LYS A 169 3.75 10.07 -3.73
N ALA A 170 4.36 11.18 -4.14
CA ALA A 170 3.69 12.21 -4.93
C ALA A 170 3.16 11.66 -6.27
N GLY A 171 3.95 10.83 -6.96
CA GLY A 171 3.54 10.15 -8.18
C GLY A 171 2.31 9.25 -7.98
N LEU A 172 2.24 8.52 -6.86
CA LEU A 172 1.05 7.73 -6.50
C LEU A 172 -0.16 8.62 -6.21
N MET A 173 0.03 9.65 -5.36
CA MET A 173 -1.04 10.51 -4.85
C MET A 173 -1.74 11.27 -5.97
N PHE A 174 -0.98 11.87 -6.85
CA PHE A 174 -1.50 12.83 -7.83
C PHE A 174 -1.52 12.30 -9.27
N GLY A 175 -0.58 11.44 -9.66
CA GLY A 175 -0.47 10.90 -11.01
C GLY A 175 -1.21 9.58 -11.17
N LEU A 176 -0.65 8.51 -10.62
CA LEU A 176 -1.10 7.13 -10.88
C LEU A 176 -2.55 6.89 -10.44
N THR A 177 -2.93 7.35 -9.25
CA THR A 177 -4.28 7.16 -8.71
C THR A 177 -5.34 7.77 -9.59
N LYS A 178 -5.15 9.02 -10.04
CA LYS A 178 -6.11 9.72 -10.92
C LYS A 178 -6.18 9.09 -12.30
N SER A 179 -5.04 8.71 -12.87
CA SER A 179 -4.99 8.07 -14.20
C SER A 179 -5.72 6.72 -14.20
N ILE A 180 -5.53 5.90 -13.16
CA ILE A 180 -6.24 4.63 -13.02
C ILE A 180 -7.74 4.85 -12.81
N ALA A 181 -8.13 5.82 -11.98
CA ALA A 181 -9.54 6.16 -11.74
C ALA A 181 -10.26 6.58 -13.03
N GLN A 182 -9.61 7.42 -13.86
CA GLN A 182 -10.14 7.83 -15.17
C GLN A 182 -10.29 6.63 -16.12
N PHE A 183 -9.24 5.79 -16.24
CA PHE A 183 -9.31 4.58 -17.06
C PHE A 183 -10.41 3.63 -16.57
N GLY A 184 -10.51 3.45 -15.24
CA GLY A 184 -11.35 2.44 -14.60
C GLY A 184 -12.83 2.78 -14.61
N ALA A 185 -13.19 4.06 -14.64
CA ALA A 185 -14.56 4.54 -14.44
C ALA A 185 -15.60 3.85 -15.35
N LYS A 186 -15.29 3.71 -16.64
CA LYS A 186 -16.18 3.02 -17.62
C LYS A 186 -16.33 1.50 -17.37
N TYR A 187 -15.53 0.94 -16.48
CA TYR A 187 -15.57 -0.48 -16.10
C TYR A 187 -16.02 -0.69 -14.66
N GLY A 188 -16.50 0.34 -13.98
CA GLY A 188 -16.88 0.26 -12.56
C GLY A 188 -15.68 0.01 -11.62
N ILE A 189 -14.48 0.42 -12.04
CA ILE A 189 -13.24 0.27 -11.26
C ILE A 189 -12.88 1.61 -10.65
N ARG A 190 -12.55 1.59 -9.36
CA ARG A 190 -12.09 2.76 -8.60
C ARG A 190 -10.59 2.65 -8.27
N CYS A 191 -9.96 3.80 -8.09
CA CYS A 191 -8.61 3.88 -7.53
C CYS A 191 -8.58 5.02 -6.52
N VAL A 192 -8.08 4.74 -5.32
CA VAL A 192 -7.99 5.71 -4.22
C VAL A 192 -6.61 5.61 -3.59
N CYS A 193 -6.04 6.75 -3.21
CA CYS A 193 -4.82 6.81 -2.45
C CYS A 193 -5.14 7.19 -0.99
N VAL A 194 -4.57 6.46 -0.04
CA VAL A 194 -4.58 6.81 1.39
C VAL A 194 -3.17 7.24 1.75
N SER A 195 -3.03 8.48 2.25
CA SER A 195 -1.73 9.09 2.55
C SER A 195 -1.59 9.36 4.04
N PRO A 196 -0.95 8.43 4.78
CA PRO A 196 -0.73 8.60 6.19
C PRO A 196 0.28 9.72 6.50
N GLY A 197 0.06 10.38 7.64
CA GLY A 197 1.07 11.13 8.37
C GLY A 197 1.96 10.22 9.20
N PRO A 198 2.41 10.68 10.40
CA PRO A 198 3.13 9.83 11.34
C PRO A 198 2.25 8.68 11.82
N VAL A 199 2.74 7.44 11.68
CA VAL A 199 2.06 6.22 12.16
C VAL A 199 3.01 5.45 13.08
N LEU A 200 2.53 4.96 14.21
CA LEU A 200 3.30 4.21 15.21
C LEU A 200 3.75 2.81 14.73
N THR A 201 4.27 2.75 13.53
CA THR A 201 4.96 1.55 13.01
C THR A 201 6.39 1.43 13.55
N ARG A 202 6.92 2.50 14.14
CA ARG A 202 8.26 2.61 14.75
C ARG A 202 8.21 3.67 15.86
N ALA A 203 9.01 3.47 16.91
CA ALA A 203 9.03 4.36 18.09
C ALA A 203 9.31 5.84 17.76
N ASN A 204 10.21 6.12 16.79
CA ASN A 204 10.56 7.48 16.41
C ASN A 204 9.41 8.26 15.74
N MET A 205 8.39 7.58 15.24
CA MET A 205 7.21 8.23 14.66
C MET A 205 6.39 9.00 15.71
N ALA A 206 6.43 8.58 16.98
CA ALA A 206 5.74 9.27 18.08
C ALA A 206 6.19 10.73 18.27
N ASN A 207 7.42 11.05 17.88
CA ASN A 207 8.00 12.39 18.03
C ASN A 207 7.62 13.36 16.89
N MET A 208 6.95 12.89 15.85
CA MET A 208 6.54 13.75 14.73
C MET A 208 5.30 14.55 15.11
N LYS A 209 5.39 15.88 14.94
CA LYS A 209 4.29 16.80 15.29
C LYS A 209 3.09 16.62 14.37
N THR A 210 1.90 16.68 14.97
CA THR A 210 0.59 16.78 14.30
C THR A 210 -0.29 17.77 15.09
N LEU A 211 -1.36 18.29 14.48
CA LEU A 211 -2.33 19.14 15.19
C LEU A 211 -3.07 18.37 16.28
N LEU A 212 -3.26 17.05 16.10
CA LEU A 212 -3.89 16.19 17.10
C LEU A 212 -2.93 15.79 18.25
N GLY A 213 -1.66 16.24 18.21
CA GLY A 213 -0.68 16.02 19.28
C GLY A 213 -0.17 14.57 19.41
N ARG A 214 -0.49 13.69 18.47
CA ARG A 214 -0.03 12.30 18.47
C ARG A 214 0.18 11.76 17.05
N ALA A 215 0.96 10.70 16.92
CA ALA A 215 0.95 9.87 15.72
C ALA A 215 -0.32 8.99 15.68
N ALA A 216 -0.67 8.51 14.49
CA ALA A 216 -1.77 7.57 14.33
C ALA A 216 -1.36 6.16 14.77
N GLU A 217 -2.30 5.40 15.31
CA GLU A 217 -2.17 3.95 15.41
C GLU A 217 -2.31 3.32 14.02
N PRO A 218 -1.57 2.24 13.71
CA PRO A 218 -1.69 1.56 12.42
C PRO A 218 -3.12 1.16 12.08
N GLN A 219 -3.91 0.80 13.09
CA GLN A 219 -5.31 0.41 12.93
C GLN A 219 -6.18 1.54 12.35
N GLU A 220 -5.92 2.81 12.69
CA GLU A 220 -6.67 3.96 12.17
C GLU A 220 -6.52 4.08 10.64
N ILE A 221 -5.32 3.75 10.10
CA ILE A 221 -5.07 3.74 8.66
C ILE A 221 -5.81 2.58 7.99
N ILE A 222 -5.78 1.41 8.62
CA ILE A 222 -6.43 0.20 8.08
C ILE A 222 -7.96 0.36 8.08
N GLU A 223 -8.54 0.95 9.10
CA GLU A 223 -9.99 1.23 9.16
C GLU A 223 -10.45 2.12 8.01
N LEU A 224 -9.66 3.14 7.64
CA LEU A 224 -9.96 3.96 6.46
C LEU A 224 -9.87 3.14 5.16
N CYS A 225 -8.85 2.29 5.01
CA CYS A 225 -8.74 1.41 3.84
C CYS A 225 -9.94 0.45 3.74
N LEU A 226 -10.35 -0.14 4.85
CA LEU A 226 -11.53 -1.03 4.91
C LEU A 226 -12.83 -0.27 4.63
N PHE A 227 -12.98 0.95 5.13
CA PHE A 227 -14.12 1.82 4.81
C PHE A 227 -14.20 2.10 3.30
N ILE A 228 -13.09 2.47 2.67
CA ILE A 228 -13.01 2.71 1.21
C ILE A 228 -13.36 1.45 0.42
N ALA A 229 -12.96 0.27 0.92
CA ALA A 229 -13.23 -1.02 0.28
C ALA A 229 -14.68 -1.51 0.49
N SER A 230 -15.39 -0.98 1.48
CA SER A 230 -16.77 -1.34 1.77
C SER A 230 -17.77 -0.63 0.85
N ASP A 231 -19.03 -1.05 0.93
CA ASP A 231 -20.13 -0.39 0.20
C ASP A 231 -20.35 1.07 0.61
N LYS A 232 -19.88 1.46 1.79
CA LYS A 232 -19.96 2.85 2.28
C LYS A 232 -18.96 3.79 1.58
N GLY A 233 -17.87 3.25 1.03
CA GLY A 233 -16.84 4.03 0.32
C GLY A 233 -17.06 4.15 -1.19
N GLN A 234 -18.14 3.64 -1.75
CA GLN A 234 -18.33 3.49 -3.22
C GLN A 234 -18.26 4.78 -4.02
N PHE A 235 -18.56 5.93 -3.43
CA PHE A 235 -18.53 7.22 -4.13
C PHE A 235 -17.15 7.90 -4.10
N ILE A 236 -16.14 7.28 -3.46
CA ILE A 236 -14.77 7.80 -3.39
C ILE A 236 -13.97 7.20 -4.56
N ASN A 237 -13.51 8.04 -5.50
CA ASN A 237 -12.72 7.62 -6.65
C ASN A 237 -11.78 8.72 -7.13
N GLY A 238 -10.55 8.39 -7.50
CA GLY A 238 -9.54 9.31 -8.02
C GLY A 238 -8.95 10.26 -6.97
N GLU A 239 -9.24 10.04 -5.68
CA GLU A 239 -8.89 10.95 -4.60
C GLU A 239 -7.67 10.45 -3.82
N ASN A 240 -6.90 11.41 -3.30
CA ASN A 240 -5.88 11.21 -2.30
C ASN A 240 -6.37 11.69 -0.94
N ILE A 241 -6.61 10.78 -0.02
CA ILE A 241 -7.11 11.07 1.31
C ILE A 241 -5.93 11.13 2.28
N MET A 242 -5.65 12.35 2.77
CA MET A 242 -4.66 12.55 3.84
C MET A 242 -5.26 12.10 5.18
N ILE A 243 -4.54 11.25 5.90
CA ILE A 243 -4.85 10.83 7.27
C ILE A 243 -3.60 11.05 8.14
N ASP A 244 -3.40 12.29 8.56
CA ASP A 244 -2.13 12.80 9.06
C ASP A 244 -2.23 13.56 10.39
N GLY A 245 -3.39 13.53 11.06
CA GLY A 245 -3.62 14.26 12.29
C GLY A 245 -3.53 15.78 12.12
N GLY A 246 -3.77 16.28 10.90
CA GLY A 246 -3.70 17.69 10.55
C GLY A 246 -2.27 18.20 10.30
N ARG A 247 -1.28 17.32 10.15
CA ARG A 247 0.12 17.72 9.90
C ARG A 247 0.27 18.56 8.64
N ASN A 248 -0.38 18.20 7.54
CA ASN A 248 -0.34 18.97 6.30
C ASN A 248 -1.04 20.35 6.40
N ALA A 249 -1.89 20.53 7.41
CA ALA A 249 -2.53 21.80 7.71
C ALA A 249 -1.72 22.69 8.67
N MET A 250 -0.60 22.17 9.22
CA MET A 250 0.33 22.98 10.01
C MET A 250 1.04 23.96 9.08
N GLY A 251 0.66 25.23 9.10
CA GLY A 251 1.31 26.26 8.32
C GLY A 251 2.80 26.38 8.66
N ARG A 252 3.58 26.97 7.73
CA ARG A 252 5.02 27.26 7.94
C ARG A 252 5.28 28.36 9.01
N TRP A 253 4.30 28.62 9.86
CA TRP A 253 4.29 29.75 10.82
C TRP A 253 4.68 29.35 12.24
N ASN A 254 5.34 28.18 12.42
CA ASN A 254 5.90 27.79 13.74
C ASN A 254 7.37 27.35 13.60
#